data_13281722a5e534c5df504108a62ee5f7
#
_entry.id   13281722a5e534c5df504108a62ee5f7
#
_cell.length_a   1.000
_cell.length_b   1.000
_cell.length_c   1.000
_cell.angle_alpha   90.00
_cell.angle_beta   90.00
_cell.angle_gamma   90.00
#
_symmetry.space_group_name_H-M   'P 1'
#
loop_
_entity.id
_entity.type
_entity.pdbx_description
1 polymer ?
#
loop_
_entity_poly.entity_id
_entity_poly.type
_entity_poly.pdbx_seq_one_letter_code
_entity_poly.pdbx_strand_id
1 'polypeptide(L)'
;MLDKLEKILAYDNVFLSGGAGVGKSFLTNELIKSYRKQKKLAIALGSSALSAFNIGGVTLHSFFCLGYCDDMMKLSALDRNQKQKEKLTKLKELLKTIELIIIDEISMVSASVFEMIGFRLKNSQFNGKILVVGDFFQLPPVIKEKKETLFNHSYYAFSSFFWQDLNFKNIKLSQPKRTQNMEFYNYLSLIRQGFLDEKILSFFESLRIDYKELENLEDDYTLLCGINKKVNNINQEKLSKLETPLVCFKAQVKKEDKRIKDEELDSWVGSLNILEELNIKIGARIIFCVNNWDKNYYNGDQGIIEDILYEEEKIYISIIKNNGMKILLEPYTFFMEELEQSGKDFVVNILASVTQFPIKLAYAITIHKSQGMSIEKLVCDIDHIFENGQLYVALSRATNPNTLKIYSTKKINFGFYFANILKIDSNVIEFYKKHNFL
;
A
#
# COMPACT_ATOMS: atom_id res chain seq x y z
N MET A 1 6.37 -19.38 -13.07
CA MET A 1 5.20 -18.49 -12.96
C MET A 1 5.37 -17.25 -13.86
N LEU A 2 6.54 -16.58 -13.84
CA LEU A 2 6.81 -15.42 -14.69
C LEU A 2 6.55 -15.72 -16.17
N ASP A 3 7.16 -16.77 -16.72
CA ASP A 3 6.98 -17.17 -18.14
C ASP A 3 5.51 -17.46 -18.51
N LYS A 4 4.74 -18.04 -17.55
CA LYS A 4 3.29 -18.27 -17.76
C LYS A 4 2.55 -16.95 -17.85
N LEU A 5 2.87 -15.99 -16.97
CA LEU A 5 2.25 -14.67 -16.94
C LEU A 5 2.56 -13.88 -18.22
N GLU A 6 3.83 -13.89 -18.66
CA GLU A 6 4.24 -13.22 -19.91
C GLU A 6 3.54 -13.79 -21.15
N LYS A 7 3.42 -15.13 -21.23
CA LYS A 7 2.70 -15.79 -22.32
C LYS A 7 1.23 -15.39 -22.39
N ILE A 8 0.57 -15.22 -21.24
CA ILE A 8 -0.83 -14.80 -21.18
C ILE A 8 -0.94 -13.31 -21.55
N LEU A 9 -0.05 -12.45 -20.99
CA LEU A 9 -0.04 -11.02 -21.28
C LEU A 9 0.29 -10.67 -22.73
N ALA A 10 0.88 -11.60 -23.49
CA ALA A 10 1.08 -11.40 -24.93
C ALA A 10 -0.25 -11.27 -25.70
N TYR A 11 -1.33 -11.85 -25.18
CA TYR A 11 -2.64 -11.92 -25.87
C TYR A 11 -3.77 -11.30 -25.06
N ASP A 12 -3.76 -11.42 -23.74
CA ASP A 12 -4.88 -11.08 -22.85
C ASP A 12 -4.48 -10.06 -21.78
N ASN A 13 -5.45 -9.29 -21.30
CA ASN A 13 -5.33 -8.57 -20.04
C ASN A 13 -5.42 -9.55 -18.86
N VAL A 14 -4.74 -9.27 -17.75
CA VAL A 14 -4.66 -10.20 -16.62
C VAL A 14 -5.09 -9.54 -15.31
N PHE A 15 -5.92 -10.23 -14.55
CA PHE A 15 -6.12 -9.96 -13.13
C PHE A 15 -5.34 -10.99 -12.30
N LEU A 16 -4.27 -10.53 -11.65
CA LEU A 16 -3.44 -11.33 -10.76
C LEU A 16 -3.91 -11.18 -9.31
N SER A 17 -4.65 -12.15 -8.82
CA SER A 17 -5.18 -12.17 -7.47
C SER A 17 -4.40 -13.12 -6.54
N GLY A 18 -4.57 -12.92 -5.25
CA GLY A 18 -4.05 -13.81 -4.21
C GLY A 18 -4.00 -13.15 -2.85
N GLY A 19 -4.03 -13.94 -1.80
CA GLY A 19 -3.99 -13.48 -0.43
C GLY A 19 -2.72 -12.68 -0.08
N ALA A 20 -2.65 -12.20 1.15
CA ALA A 20 -1.46 -11.53 1.64
C ALA A 20 -0.25 -12.48 1.67
N GLY A 21 0.92 -11.98 1.28
CA GLY A 21 2.17 -12.72 1.38
C GLY A 21 2.37 -13.88 0.40
N VAL A 22 1.62 -13.94 -0.71
CA VAL A 22 1.80 -14.97 -1.76
C VAL A 22 2.77 -14.57 -2.87
N GLY A 23 3.40 -13.38 -2.77
CA GLY A 23 4.46 -12.95 -3.69
C GLY A 23 3.97 -12.16 -4.91
N LYS A 24 2.79 -11.53 -4.86
CA LYS A 24 2.26 -10.68 -5.96
C LYS A 24 3.26 -9.60 -6.38
N SER A 25 3.68 -8.76 -5.44
CA SER A 25 4.61 -7.64 -5.72
C SER A 25 5.98 -8.11 -6.21
N PHE A 26 6.47 -9.27 -5.71
CA PHE A 26 7.69 -9.88 -6.21
C PHE A 26 7.55 -10.25 -7.69
N LEU A 27 6.47 -10.95 -8.05
CA LEU A 27 6.22 -11.35 -9.44
C LEU A 27 6.05 -10.13 -10.36
N THR A 28 5.39 -9.09 -9.88
CA THR A 28 5.23 -7.81 -10.59
C THR A 28 6.58 -7.16 -10.88
N ASN A 29 7.46 -7.08 -9.89
CA ASN A 29 8.81 -6.51 -10.06
C ASN A 29 9.66 -7.32 -11.04
N GLU A 30 9.60 -8.64 -10.99
CA GLU A 30 10.31 -9.49 -11.96
C GLU A 30 9.78 -9.30 -13.39
N LEU A 31 8.46 -9.13 -13.55
CA LEU A 31 7.85 -8.83 -14.84
C LEU A 31 8.34 -7.49 -15.41
N ILE A 32 8.38 -6.43 -14.58
CA ILE A 32 8.90 -5.12 -14.99
C ILE A 32 10.36 -5.22 -15.45
N LYS A 33 11.20 -5.94 -14.69
CA LYS A 33 12.59 -6.19 -15.08
C LYS A 33 12.71 -6.92 -16.40
N SER A 34 11.85 -7.92 -16.64
CA SER A 34 11.81 -8.68 -17.88
C SER A 34 11.44 -7.80 -19.08
N TYR A 35 10.40 -6.97 -18.96
CA TYR A 35 10.02 -6.03 -20.02
C TYR A 35 11.15 -5.03 -20.34
N ARG A 36 11.81 -4.49 -19.32
CA ARG A 36 12.97 -3.59 -19.50
C ARG A 36 14.13 -4.28 -20.24
N LYS A 37 14.43 -5.54 -19.92
CA LYS A 37 15.45 -6.33 -20.65
C LYS A 37 15.10 -6.52 -22.11
N GLN A 38 13.81 -6.67 -22.42
CA GLN A 38 13.29 -6.78 -23.79
C GLN A 38 13.16 -5.42 -24.51
N LYS A 39 13.55 -4.31 -23.85
CA LYS A 39 13.38 -2.92 -24.34
C LYS A 39 11.92 -2.56 -24.60
N LYS A 40 11.01 -3.16 -23.86
CA LYS A 40 9.57 -2.89 -23.88
C LYS A 40 9.20 -1.94 -22.76
N LEU A 41 8.31 -0.99 -23.05
CA LEU A 41 7.87 -0.02 -22.07
C LEU A 41 6.74 -0.60 -21.22
N ALA A 42 7.04 -0.88 -19.96
CA ALA A 42 6.06 -1.24 -18.94
C ALA A 42 6.02 -0.17 -17.86
N ILE A 43 4.81 0.27 -17.49
CA ILE A 43 4.60 1.27 -16.43
C ILE A 43 3.84 0.64 -15.27
N ALA A 44 4.35 0.84 -14.07
CA ALA A 44 3.71 0.41 -12.83
C ALA A 44 3.01 1.59 -12.15
N LEU A 45 1.77 1.36 -11.75
CA LEU A 45 0.90 2.38 -11.17
C LEU A 45 0.36 1.89 -9.83
N GLY A 46 0.51 2.71 -8.79
CA GLY A 46 -0.04 2.43 -7.46
C GLY A 46 -1.35 3.15 -7.20
N SER A 47 -2.24 2.53 -6.43
CA SER A 47 -3.47 3.17 -5.96
C SER A 47 -3.22 4.31 -4.96
N SER A 48 -2.07 4.29 -4.28
CA SER A 48 -1.60 5.29 -3.34
C SER A 48 -0.13 5.64 -3.63
N ALA A 49 0.38 6.74 -3.06
CA ALA A 49 1.79 7.09 -3.18
C ALA A 49 2.71 5.99 -2.61
N LEU A 50 2.30 5.35 -1.51
CA LEU A 50 3.05 4.25 -0.91
C LEU A 50 3.09 3.01 -1.83
N SER A 51 1.95 2.60 -2.41
CA SER A 51 1.93 1.46 -3.34
C SER A 51 2.71 1.76 -4.61
N ALA A 52 2.60 2.98 -5.16
CA ALA A 52 3.38 3.43 -6.30
C ALA A 52 4.89 3.37 -6.04
N PHE A 53 5.31 3.88 -4.88
CA PHE A 53 6.70 3.84 -4.46
C PHE A 53 7.23 2.39 -4.34
N ASN A 54 6.47 1.50 -3.69
CA ASN A 54 6.88 0.10 -3.48
C ASN A 54 7.12 -0.69 -4.77
N ILE A 55 6.45 -0.32 -5.86
CA ILE A 55 6.63 -0.95 -7.18
C ILE A 55 7.52 -0.15 -8.12
N GLY A 56 8.15 0.94 -7.63
CA GLY A 56 9.00 1.82 -8.44
C GLY A 56 8.24 2.51 -9.58
N GLY A 57 7.01 2.90 -9.32
CA GLY A 57 6.10 3.52 -10.26
C GLY A 57 5.55 4.86 -9.77
N VAL A 58 4.47 5.33 -10.40
CA VAL A 58 3.77 6.58 -10.06
C VAL A 58 2.32 6.28 -9.66
N THR A 59 1.62 7.26 -9.06
CA THR A 59 0.22 7.05 -8.69
C THR A 59 -0.70 7.08 -9.91
N LEU A 60 -1.79 6.31 -9.87
CA LEU A 60 -2.84 6.31 -10.88
C LEU A 60 -3.35 7.73 -11.21
N HIS A 61 -3.60 8.54 -10.18
CA HIS A 61 -4.13 9.89 -10.34
C HIS A 61 -3.15 10.81 -11.07
N SER A 62 -1.87 10.73 -10.76
CA SER A 62 -0.84 11.52 -11.44
C SER A 62 -0.69 11.07 -12.89
N PHE A 63 -0.49 9.77 -13.12
CA PHE A 63 -0.23 9.24 -14.45
C PHE A 63 -1.37 9.52 -15.44
N PHE A 64 -2.62 9.25 -15.04
CA PHE A 64 -3.78 9.47 -15.90
C PHE A 64 -4.31 10.91 -15.86
N CYS A 65 -3.61 11.83 -15.24
CA CYS A 65 -4.01 13.24 -15.10
C CYS A 65 -5.43 13.39 -14.55
N LEU A 66 -5.78 12.61 -13.50
CA LEU A 66 -7.12 12.64 -12.92
C LEU A 66 -7.30 13.79 -11.90
N GLY A 67 -6.20 14.38 -11.41
CA GLY A 67 -6.28 15.37 -10.32
C GLY A 67 -6.92 14.77 -9.07
N TYR A 68 -7.79 15.53 -8.41
CA TYR A 68 -8.57 15.10 -7.25
C TYR A 68 -10.00 14.65 -7.61
N CYS A 69 -10.22 14.27 -8.87
CA CYS A 69 -11.53 13.82 -9.31
C CYS A 69 -11.84 12.43 -8.77
N ASP A 70 -13.06 12.27 -8.29
CA ASP A 70 -13.62 11.01 -7.80
C ASP A 70 -14.77 10.52 -8.69
N ASP A 71 -15.16 11.31 -9.69
CA ASP A 71 -16.20 10.99 -10.69
C ASP A 71 -15.94 11.62 -12.06
N MET A 72 -16.69 11.14 -13.06
CA MET A 72 -16.59 11.59 -14.45
C MET A 72 -17.03 13.04 -14.66
N MET A 73 -17.93 13.59 -13.82
CA MET A 73 -18.39 14.98 -13.96
C MET A 73 -17.26 15.94 -13.56
N LYS A 74 -16.60 15.67 -12.43
CA LYS A 74 -15.42 16.45 -11.99
C LYS A 74 -14.28 16.34 -13.00
N LEU A 75 -14.04 15.14 -13.54
CA LEU A 75 -13.03 14.92 -14.57
C LEU A 75 -13.32 15.74 -15.83
N SER A 76 -14.56 15.73 -16.31
CA SER A 76 -14.97 16.51 -17.47
C SER A 76 -14.84 18.03 -17.25
N ALA A 77 -15.08 18.49 -16.03
CA ALA A 77 -14.86 19.89 -15.66
C ALA A 77 -13.36 20.26 -15.64
N LEU A 78 -12.51 19.39 -15.09
CA LEU A 78 -11.06 19.54 -15.09
C LEU A 78 -10.51 19.60 -16.51
N ASP A 79 -10.98 18.75 -17.42
CA ASP A 79 -10.51 18.63 -18.79
C ASP A 79 -10.81 19.86 -19.69
N ARG A 80 -11.69 20.76 -19.23
CA ARG A 80 -11.94 22.04 -19.93
C ARG A 80 -10.77 23.03 -19.78
N ASN A 81 -9.92 22.84 -18.76
CA ASN A 81 -8.78 23.71 -18.51
C ASN A 81 -7.70 23.54 -19.60
N GLN A 82 -7.13 24.65 -20.09
CA GLN A 82 -6.13 24.63 -21.14
C GLN A 82 -4.85 23.87 -20.74
N LYS A 83 -4.35 24.07 -19.51
CA LYS A 83 -3.19 23.34 -19.00
C LYS A 83 -3.43 21.83 -18.94
N GLN A 84 -4.65 21.42 -18.58
CA GLN A 84 -5.03 20.01 -18.54
C GLN A 84 -5.03 19.42 -19.95
N LYS A 85 -5.50 20.14 -20.95
CA LYS A 85 -5.49 19.68 -22.36
C LYS A 85 -4.07 19.41 -22.85
N GLU A 86 -3.10 20.24 -22.48
CA GLU A 86 -1.70 20.02 -22.81
C GLU A 86 -1.16 18.74 -22.17
N LYS A 87 -1.45 18.50 -20.87
CA LYS A 87 -1.10 17.25 -20.19
C LYS A 87 -1.74 16.04 -20.87
N LEU A 88 -3.00 16.15 -21.26
CA LEU A 88 -3.71 15.06 -21.95
C LEU A 88 -3.16 14.76 -23.33
N THR A 89 -2.67 15.75 -24.05
CA THR A 89 -2.00 15.54 -25.33
C THR A 89 -0.73 14.73 -25.14
N LYS A 90 0.10 15.09 -24.17
CA LYS A 90 1.31 14.34 -23.80
C LYS A 90 1.00 12.92 -23.35
N LEU A 91 -0.01 12.75 -22.48
CA LEU A 91 -0.46 11.44 -22.02
C LEU A 91 -0.89 10.56 -23.20
N LYS A 92 -1.62 11.12 -24.17
CA LYS A 92 -2.08 10.40 -25.36
C LYS A 92 -0.91 9.86 -26.19
N GLU A 93 0.13 10.66 -26.39
CA GLU A 93 1.32 10.22 -27.12
C GLU A 93 2.10 9.15 -26.33
N LEU A 94 2.25 9.34 -25.03
CA LEU A 94 2.90 8.37 -24.15
C LEU A 94 2.17 7.00 -24.18
N LEU A 95 0.85 6.99 -24.08
CA LEU A 95 0.05 5.76 -24.08
C LEU A 95 0.17 4.94 -25.36
N LYS A 96 0.49 5.57 -26.50
CA LYS A 96 0.74 4.84 -27.75
C LYS A 96 2.02 4.00 -27.73
N THR A 97 2.96 4.31 -26.85
CA THR A 97 4.27 3.65 -26.76
C THR A 97 4.33 2.60 -25.67
N ILE A 98 3.39 2.62 -24.73
CA ILE A 98 3.35 1.69 -23.59
C ILE A 98 2.78 0.34 -24.05
N GLU A 99 3.53 -0.73 -23.77
CA GLU A 99 3.11 -2.10 -24.07
C GLU A 99 2.40 -2.76 -22.88
N LEU A 100 2.71 -2.35 -21.65
CA LEU A 100 2.09 -2.90 -20.45
C LEU A 100 1.84 -1.83 -19.40
N ILE A 101 0.60 -1.74 -18.93
CA ILE A 101 0.23 -0.97 -17.74
C ILE A 101 -0.04 -1.95 -16.60
N ILE A 102 0.62 -1.76 -15.48
CA ILE A 102 0.45 -2.55 -14.26
C ILE A 102 -0.23 -1.67 -13.22
N ILE A 103 -1.35 -2.13 -12.67
CA ILE A 103 -2.08 -1.44 -11.59
C ILE A 103 -2.02 -2.31 -10.35
N ASP A 104 -1.27 -1.88 -9.33
CA ASP A 104 -1.13 -2.60 -8.07
C ASP A 104 -2.14 -2.11 -7.02
N GLU A 105 -2.41 -2.97 -6.03
CA GLU A 105 -3.38 -2.76 -4.96
C GLU A 105 -4.77 -2.34 -5.48
N ILE A 106 -5.27 -3.08 -6.48
CA ILE A 106 -6.54 -2.79 -7.17
C ILE A 106 -7.75 -2.73 -6.23
N SER A 107 -7.69 -3.38 -5.07
CA SER A 107 -8.78 -3.35 -4.08
C SER A 107 -9.09 -1.94 -3.57
N MET A 108 -8.11 -1.04 -3.58
CA MET A 108 -8.24 0.34 -3.15
C MET A 108 -8.67 1.30 -4.28
N VAL A 109 -8.86 0.80 -5.49
CA VAL A 109 -9.31 1.58 -6.65
C VAL A 109 -10.82 1.47 -6.77
N SER A 110 -11.51 2.62 -6.74
CA SER A 110 -12.97 2.63 -6.89
C SER A 110 -13.41 2.40 -8.34
N ALA A 111 -14.65 1.96 -8.52
CA ALA A 111 -15.28 1.81 -9.83
C ALA A 111 -15.22 3.11 -10.63
N SER A 112 -15.51 4.25 -10.00
CA SER A 112 -15.46 5.57 -10.66
C SER A 112 -14.05 5.92 -11.13
N VAL A 113 -13.03 5.67 -10.31
CA VAL A 113 -11.61 5.90 -10.71
C VAL A 113 -11.24 4.97 -11.86
N PHE A 114 -11.66 3.70 -11.82
CA PHE A 114 -11.36 2.75 -12.89
C PHE A 114 -12.08 3.10 -14.20
N GLU A 115 -13.30 3.65 -14.14
CA GLU A 115 -13.99 4.22 -15.31
C GLU A 115 -13.23 5.42 -15.89
N MET A 116 -12.74 6.33 -15.07
CA MET A 116 -11.93 7.47 -15.52
C MET A 116 -10.66 7.01 -16.22
N ILE A 117 -10.00 5.96 -15.71
CA ILE A 117 -8.85 5.32 -16.37
C ILE A 117 -9.26 4.77 -17.72
N GLY A 118 -10.37 4.03 -17.80
CA GLY A 118 -10.91 3.50 -19.04
C GLY A 118 -11.20 4.58 -20.07
N PHE A 119 -11.77 5.70 -19.64
CA PHE A 119 -12.01 6.85 -20.52
C PHE A 119 -10.70 7.41 -21.08
N ARG A 120 -9.64 7.55 -20.26
CA ARG A 120 -8.30 7.99 -20.72
C ARG A 120 -7.70 7.05 -21.76
N LEU A 121 -7.75 5.75 -21.50
CA LEU A 121 -7.19 4.72 -22.37
C LEU A 121 -7.93 4.64 -23.71
N LYS A 122 -9.27 4.65 -23.69
CA LYS A 122 -10.10 4.65 -24.90
C LYS A 122 -9.84 5.88 -25.79
N ASN A 123 -9.79 7.07 -25.18
CA ASN A 123 -9.53 8.33 -25.90
C ASN A 123 -8.11 8.42 -26.49
N SER A 124 -7.18 7.68 -25.92
CA SER A 124 -5.79 7.62 -26.41
C SER A 124 -5.53 6.48 -27.38
N GLN A 125 -6.52 5.66 -27.67
CA GLN A 125 -6.39 4.46 -28.54
C GLN A 125 -5.27 3.53 -28.03
N PHE A 126 -5.22 3.31 -26.72
CA PHE A 126 -4.24 2.43 -26.10
C PHE A 126 -4.41 0.99 -26.60
N ASN A 127 -3.31 0.39 -27.08
CA ASN A 127 -3.28 -0.96 -27.63
C ASN A 127 -2.43 -1.95 -26.81
N GLY A 128 -1.80 -1.48 -25.74
CA GLY A 128 -1.02 -2.33 -24.85
C GLY A 128 -1.89 -3.26 -24.00
N LYS A 129 -1.26 -3.98 -23.09
CA LYS A 129 -1.94 -4.87 -22.14
C LYS A 129 -2.05 -4.23 -20.76
N ILE A 130 -3.03 -4.71 -20.00
CA ILE A 130 -3.28 -4.26 -18.64
C ILE A 130 -3.15 -5.47 -17.71
N LEU A 131 -2.27 -5.33 -16.71
CA LEU A 131 -2.17 -6.23 -15.58
C LEU A 131 -2.70 -5.51 -14.35
N VAL A 132 -3.79 -5.98 -13.78
CA VAL A 132 -4.25 -5.52 -12.45
C VAL A 132 -3.84 -6.53 -11.39
N VAL A 133 -3.32 -6.05 -10.27
CA VAL A 133 -2.76 -6.87 -9.20
C VAL A 133 -3.42 -6.50 -7.88
N GLY A 134 -3.82 -7.49 -7.09
CA GLY A 134 -4.35 -7.24 -5.75
C GLY A 134 -5.28 -8.33 -5.22
N ASP A 135 -6.04 -7.95 -4.21
CA ASP A 135 -6.93 -8.87 -3.49
C ASP A 135 -8.15 -8.11 -2.95
N PHE A 136 -9.30 -8.28 -3.58
CA PHE A 136 -10.52 -7.57 -3.18
C PHE A 136 -11.04 -7.95 -1.78
N PHE A 137 -10.55 -9.02 -1.18
CA PHE A 137 -10.82 -9.34 0.23
C PHE A 137 -9.97 -8.53 1.22
N GLN A 138 -9.03 -7.69 0.72
CA GLN A 138 -8.29 -6.74 1.55
C GLN A 138 -9.07 -5.42 1.69
N LEU A 139 -8.38 -4.33 2.06
CA LEU A 139 -9.02 -3.05 2.30
C LEU A 139 -9.71 -2.52 1.05
N PRO A 140 -10.95 -2.03 1.19
CA PRO A 140 -11.72 -1.44 0.11
C PRO A 140 -11.23 -0.02 -0.24
N PRO A 141 -11.72 0.58 -1.34
CA PRO A 141 -11.49 1.98 -1.64
C PRO A 141 -12.04 2.89 -0.53
N VAL A 142 -11.29 3.95 -0.21
CA VAL A 142 -11.76 4.98 0.71
C VAL A 142 -12.77 5.89 0.00
N ILE A 143 -14.02 5.86 0.42
CA ILE A 143 -15.11 6.66 -0.14
C ILE A 143 -15.48 7.76 0.85
N LYS A 144 -15.30 9.03 0.45
CA LYS A 144 -15.58 10.19 1.30
C LYS A 144 -17.09 10.37 1.59
N GLU A 145 -17.93 10.04 0.64
CA GLU A 145 -19.40 10.10 0.77
C GLU A 145 -20.00 8.79 0.22
N LYS A 146 -20.62 8.01 1.08
CA LYS A 146 -21.52 6.95 0.64
C LYS A 146 -22.80 7.61 0.10
N LYS A 147 -22.81 7.97 -1.18
CA LYS A 147 -24.07 8.31 -1.83
C LYS A 147 -24.90 7.03 -1.85
N GLU A 148 -25.98 7.00 -1.07
CA GLU A 148 -27.02 5.99 -1.23
C GLU A 148 -27.62 6.17 -2.63
N THR A 149 -27.09 5.44 -3.59
CA THR A 149 -27.72 5.33 -4.90
C THR A 149 -28.82 4.28 -4.78
N LEU A 150 -29.98 4.56 -5.37
CA LEU A 150 -31.15 3.66 -5.44
C LEU A 150 -30.81 2.25 -6.00
N PHE A 151 -29.65 2.09 -6.59
CA PHE A 151 -29.11 0.82 -7.04
C PHE A 151 -27.83 0.53 -6.22
N ASN A 152 -27.79 -0.60 -5.53
CA ASN A 152 -26.65 -1.12 -4.79
C ASN A 152 -25.48 -1.47 -5.74
N HIS A 153 -24.90 -0.46 -6.41
CA HIS A 153 -23.70 -0.67 -7.20
C HIS A 153 -22.50 -0.76 -6.26
N SER A 154 -21.81 -1.88 -6.33
CA SER A 154 -20.55 -2.06 -5.64
C SER A 154 -19.56 -0.97 -6.06
N TYR A 155 -18.81 -0.44 -5.10
CA TYR A 155 -17.83 0.62 -5.33
C TYR A 155 -16.45 0.09 -5.77
N TYR A 156 -16.25 -1.21 -5.87
CA TYR A 156 -14.99 -1.82 -6.30
C TYR A 156 -14.77 -1.70 -7.80
N ALA A 157 -13.51 -1.65 -8.23
CA ALA A 157 -13.12 -1.53 -9.63
C ALA A 157 -13.78 -2.56 -10.55
N PHE A 158 -14.02 -3.80 -10.07
CA PHE A 158 -14.67 -4.85 -10.84
C PHE A 158 -16.14 -4.57 -11.20
N SER A 159 -16.77 -3.57 -10.57
CA SER A 159 -18.15 -3.16 -10.87
C SER A 159 -18.24 -2.10 -11.96
N SER A 160 -17.10 -1.63 -12.47
CA SER A 160 -17.05 -0.67 -13.58
C SER A 160 -17.33 -1.37 -14.91
N PHE A 161 -17.91 -0.62 -15.87
CA PHE A 161 -18.08 -1.11 -17.24
C PHE A 161 -16.71 -1.37 -17.92
N PHE A 162 -15.73 -0.52 -17.61
CA PHE A 162 -14.39 -0.70 -18.18
C PHE A 162 -13.73 -2.00 -17.73
N TRP A 163 -13.96 -2.45 -16.49
CA TRP A 163 -13.48 -3.76 -16.04
C TRP A 163 -14.05 -4.89 -16.89
N GLN A 164 -15.35 -4.84 -17.18
CA GLN A 164 -16.02 -5.85 -18.01
C GLN A 164 -15.49 -5.86 -19.44
N ASP A 165 -15.26 -4.68 -20.03
CA ASP A 165 -14.70 -4.53 -21.39
C ASP A 165 -13.30 -5.16 -21.51
N LEU A 166 -12.50 -5.14 -20.44
CA LEU A 166 -11.13 -5.66 -20.48
C LEU A 166 -11.03 -7.18 -20.52
N ASN A 167 -12.11 -7.90 -20.18
CA ASN A 167 -12.21 -9.36 -20.23
C ASN A 167 -10.99 -10.08 -19.67
N PHE A 168 -10.65 -9.80 -18.43
CA PHE A 168 -9.44 -10.29 -17.78
C PHE A 168 -9.34 -11.81 -17.73
N LYS A 169 -8.14 -12.35 -18.01
CA LYS A 169 -7.75 -13.69 -17.55
C LYS A 169 -7.37 -13.62 -16.08
N ASN A 170 -8.10 -14.36 -15.25
CA ASN A 170 -7.89 -14.33 -13.82
C ASN A 170 -6.86 -15.39 -13.41
N ILE A 171 -5.82 -14.97 -12.71
CA ILE A 171 -4.75 -15.83 -12.17
C ILE A 171 -4.74 -15.68 -10.66
N LYS A 172 -4.70 -16.82 -9.94
CA LYS A 172 -4.64 -16.83 -8.48
C LYS A 172 -3.31 -17.39 -7.98
N LEU A 173 -2.59 -16.58 -7.21
CA LEU A 173 -1.44 -17.06 -6.44
C LEU A 173 -1.92 -17.64 -5.11
N SER A 174 -1.53 -18.87 -4.81
CA SER A 174 -1.96 -19.59 -3.62
C SER A 174 -0.84 -20.04 -2.68
N GLN A 175 0.42 -19.97 -3.14
CA GLN A 175 1.56 -20.40 -2.32
C GLN A 175 2.05 -19.31 -1.38
N PRO A 176 2.02 -19.51 -0.05
CA PRO A 176 2.52 -18.52 0.90
C PRO A 176 4.04 -18.34 0.76
N LYS A 177 4.48 -17.10 0.88
CA LYS A 177 5.90 -16.71 0.91
C LYS A 177 6.26 -15.96 2.20
N ARG A 178 5.26 -15.41 2.90
CA ARG A 178 5.45 -14.62 4.12
C ARG A 178 5.59 -15.50 5.37
N THR A 179 4.81 -16.56 5.47
CA THR A 179 4.84 -17.49 6.60
C THR A 179 5.19 -18.90 6.15
N GLN A 180 5.92 -19.60 6.98
CA GLN A 180 6.22 -21.03 6.80
C GLN A 180 5.17 -21.92 7.49
N ASN A 181 4.33 -21.35 8.38
CA ASN A 181 3.27 -22.09 9.07
C ASN A 181 2.05 -22.25 8.17
N MET A 182 1.87 -23.44 7.61
CA MET A 182 0.79 -23.74 6.67
C MET A 182 -0.59 -23.76 7.35
N GLU A 183 -0.68 -24.14 8.62
CA GLU A 183 -1.95 -24.14 9.36
C GLU A 183 -2.42 -22.69 9.55
N PHE A 184 -1.54 -21.81 10.01
CA PHE A 184 -1.83 -20.38 10.14
C PHE A 184 -2.24 -19.75 8.80
N TYR A 185 -1.53 -20.07 7.72
CA TYR A 185 -1.90 -19.60 6.38
C TYR A 185 -3.29 -20.07 5.97
N ASN A 186 -3.65 -21.33 6.26
CA ASN A 186 -4.97 -21.86 5.95
C ASN A 186 -6.07 -21.14 6.75
N TYR A 187 -5.86 -20.87 8.05
CA TYR A 187 -6.79 -20.08 8.85
C TYR A 187 -6.96 -18.67 8.31
N LEU A 188 -5.87 -17.99 7.96
CA LEU A 188 -5.92 -16.69 7.30
C LEU A 188 -6.69 -16.72 5.96
N SER A 189 -6.53 -17.80 5.20
CA SER A 189 -7.22 -17.97 3.92
C SER A 189 -8.73 -18.19 4.09
N LEU A 190 -9.15 -18.83 5.17
CA LEU A 190 -10.55 -19.05 5.50
C LEU A 190 -11.21 -17.78 6.02
N ILE A 191 -10.60 -17.09 6.99
CA ILE A 191 -11.13 -15.81 7.49
C ILE A 191 -11.12 -14.72 6.41
N ARG A 192 -10.16 -14.74 5.47
CA ARG A 192 -10.18 -13.88 4.28
C ARG A 192 -11.49 -13.98 3.52
N GLN A 193 -12.09 -15.15 3.45
CA GLN A 193 -13.35 -15.41 2.77
C GLN A 193 -14.58 -15.32 3.68
N GLY A 194 -14.39 -14.89 4.93
CA GLY A 194 -15.46 -14.76 5.92
C GLY A 194 -15.86 -16.09 6.59
N PHE A 195 -15.06 -17.13 6.41
CA PHE A 195 -15.34 -18.42 7.04
C PHE A 195 -14.70 -18.48 8.43
N LEU A 196 -15.51 -18.84 9.43
CA LEU A 196 -15.11 -18.96 10.82
C LEU A 196 -15.81 -20.18 11.43
N ASP A 197 -15.03 -21.15 11.88
CA ASP A 197 -15.48 -22.31 12.64
C ASP A 197 -14.90 -22.30 14.08
N GLU A 198 -15.29 -23.25 14.89
CA GLU A 198 -14.82 -23.35 16.27
C GLU A 198 -13.30 -23.57 16.37
N LYS A 199 -12.70 -24.29 15.43
CA LYS A 199 -11.26 -24.56 15.42
C LYS A 199 -10.48 -23.27 15.13
N ILE A 200 -10.90 -22.51 14.12
CA ILE A 200 -10.29 -21.22 13.76
C ILE A 200 -10.46 -20.24 14.91
N LEU A 201 -11.67 -20.18 15.48
CA LEU A 201 -11.95 -19.27 16.59
C LEU A 201 -11.09 -19.59 17.81
N SER A 202 -11.01 -20.87 18.23
CA SER A 202 -10.18 -21.31 19.34
C SER A 202 -8.70 -20.99 19.13
N PHE A 203 -8.22 -21.12 17.88
CA PHE A 203 -6.86 -20.75 17.53
C PHE A 203 -6.61 -19.25 17.78
N PHE A 204 -7.45 -18.35 17.24
CA PHE A 204 -7.27 -16.91 17.45
C PHE A 204 -7.54 -16.47 18.89
N GLU A 205 -8.46 -17.14 19.60
CA GLU A 205 -8.69 -16.89 21.02
C GLU A 205 -7.48 -17.26 21.87
N SER A 206 -6.74 -18.32 21.54
CA SER A 206 -5.50 -18.71 22.23
C SER A 206 -4.37 -17.68 22.11
N LEU A 207 -4.45 -16.77 21.12
CA LEU A 207 -3.50 -15.67 20.92
C LEU A 207 -3.88 -14.40 21.69
N ARG A 208 -5.02 -14.42 22.38
CA ARG A 208 -5.51 -13.25 23.12
C ARG A 208 -4.65 -12.97 24.33
N ILE A 209 -4.40 -11.69 24.56
CA ILE A 209 -3.72 -11.18 25.75
C ILE A 209 -4.57 -10.12 26.44
N ASP A 210 -4.40 -10.00 27.74
CA ASP A 210 -5.00 -8.96 28.56
C ASP A 210 -4.12 -7.70 28.64
N TYR A 211 -4.60 -6.67 29.38
CA TYR A 211 -3.86 -5.41 29.52
C TYR A 211 -2.54 -5.59 30.28
N LYS A 212 -2.49 -6.46 31.29
CA LYS A 212 -1.27 -6.72 32.09
C LYS A 212 -0.23 -7.44 31.23
N GLU A 213 -0.66 -8.40 30.44
CA GLU A 213 0.22 -9.09 29.49
C GLU A 213 0.73 -8.13 28.42
N LEU A 214 -0.12 -7.21 27.90
CA LEU A 214 0.29 -6.19 26.95
C LEU A 214 1.35 -5.24 27.54
N GLU A 215 1.20 -4.79 28.80
CA GLU A 215 2.19 -3.95 29.48
C GLU A 215 3.52 -4.65 29.73
N ASN A 216 3.49 -5.96 29.94
CA ASN A 216 4.67 -6.78 30.20
C ASN A 216 5.30 -7.37 28.93
N LEU A 217 4.72 -7.12 27.75
CA LEU A 217 5.36 -7.53 26.50
C LEU A 217 6.69 -6.78 26.32
N GLU A 218 7.64 -7.52 25.74
CA GLU A 218 8.91 -6.92 25.30
C GLU A 218 8.65 -5.72 24.38
N ASP A 219 9.48 -4.69 24.50
CA ASP A 219 9.31 -3.46 23.72
C ASP A 219 9.50 -3.65 22.20
N ASP A 220 9.78 -4.86 21.73
CA ASP A 220 9.99 -5.18 20.33
C ASP A 220 8.69 -5.63 19.58
N TYR A 221 7.55 -5.68 20.26
CA TYR A 221 6.25 -5.84 19.61
C TYR A 221 5.75 -4.53 19.00
N THR A 222 5.19 -4.65 17.80
CA THR A 222 4.47 -3.54 17.13
C THR A 222 2.97 -3.70 17.30
N LEU A 223 2.30 -2.64 17.76
CA LEU A 223 0.85 -2.63 17.90
C LEU A 223 0.18 -2.14 16.61
N LEU A 224 -0.69 -2.97 16.00
CA LEU A 224 -1.55 -2.54 14.89
C LEU A 224 -2.90 -2.03 15.44
N CYS A 225 -3.23 -0.79 15.11
CA CYS A 225 -4.48 -0.15 15.54
C CYS A 225 -5.34 0.25 14.34
N GLY A 226 -6.67 0.31 14.54
CA GLY A 226 -7.62 0.77 13.54
C GLY A 226 -7.59 2.29 13.27
N ILE A 227 -7.10 3.11 14.23
CA ILE A 227 -7.20 4.58 14.18
C ILE A 227 -5.88 5.30 14.45
N ASN A 228 -5.64 6.40 13.70
CA ASN A 228 -4.40 7.19 13.81
C ASN A 228 -4.19 7.82 15.19
N LYS A 229 -5.27 8.30 15.85
CA LYS A 229 -5.16 8.94 17.17
C LYS A 229 -4.52 8.02 18.22
N LYS A 230 -4.93 6.74 18.24
CA LYS A 230 -4.38 5.74 19.17
C LYS A 230 -2.90 5.47 18.87
N VAL A 231 -2.55 5.34 17.59
CA VAL A 231 -1.16 5.15 17.15
C VAL A 231 -0.28 6.30 17.59
N ASN A 232 -0.70 7.54 17.36
CA ASN A 232 0.09 8.72 17.71
C ASN A 232 0.31 8.80 19.24
N ASN A 233 -0.74 8.56 20.04
CA ASN A 233 -0.63 8.58 21.48
C ASN A 233 0.37 7.53 22.01
N ILE A 234 0.30 6.30 21.52
CA ILE A 234 1.20 5.21 21.93
C ILE A 234 2.65 5.54 21.54
N ASN A 235 2.87 6.00 20.31
CA ASN A 235 4.21 6.33 19.85
C ASN A 235 4.81 7.50 20.64
N GLN A 236 4.03 8.53 20.96
CA GLN A 236 4.47 9.66 21.80
C GLN A 236 4.75 9.23 23.24
N GLU A 237 3.87 8.41 23.84
CA GLU A 237 4.07 7.89 25.20
C GLU A 237 5.37 7.06 25.30
N LYS A 238 5.57 6.12 24.37
CA LYS A 238 6.77 5.27 24.36
C LYS A 238 8.03 6.11 24.11
N LEU A 239 7.97 7.09 23.18
CA LEU A 239 9.10 7.99 22.94
C LEU A 239 9.42 8.85 24.17
N SER A 240 8.41 9.30 24.93
CA SER A 240 8.61 10.13 26.12
C SER A 240 9.33 9.38 27.25
N LYS A 241 9.16 8.06 27.34
CA LYS A 241 9.80 7.20 28.35
C LYS A 241 11.31 7.00 28.14
N LEU A 242 11.82 7.31 26.95
CA LEU A 242 13.27 7.30 26.71
C LEU A 242 13.92 8.55 27.33
N GLU A 243 15.04 8.36 28.02
CA GLU A 243 15.76 9.44 28.74
C GLU A 243 16.65 10.28 27.82
N THR A 244 16.97 9.78 26.62
CA THR A 244 17.84 10.46 25.65
C THR A 244 17.16 11.74 25.07
N PRO A 245 17.95 12.72 24.64
CA PRO A 245 17.42 13.97 24.10
C PRO A 245 16.54 13.76 22.86
N LEU A 246 15.47 14.56 22.76
CA LEU A 246 14.61 14.57 21.58
C LEU A 246 15.31 15.29 20.44
N VAL A 247 15.35 14.66 19.28
CA VAL A 247 15.84 15.27 18.04
C VAL A 247 14.66 15.33 17.06
N CYS A 248 14.48 16.51 16.44
CA CYS A 248 13.43 16.76 15.45
C CYS A 248 14.06 17.03 14.09
N PHE A 249 13.70 16.23 13.10
CA PHE A 249 14.07 16.45 11.69
C PHE A 249 12.86 16.93 10.92
N LYS A 250 12.96 18.14 10.34
CA LYS A 250 11.92 18.69 9.45
C LYS A 250 12.16 18.26 8.02
N ALA A 251 11.11 17.85 7.34
CA ALA A 251 11.17 17.56 5.92
C ALA A 251 11.54 18.80 5.13
N GLN A 252 12.50 18.67 4.22
CA GLN A 252 12.89 19.76 3.33
C GLN A 252 12.10 19.64 2.04
N VAL A 253 11.14 20.54 1.84
CA VAL A 253 10.31 20.59 0.63
C VAL A 253 10.91 21.62 -0.33
N LYS A 254 11.15 21.19 -1.59
CA LYS A 254 11.61 22.08 -2.66
C LYS A 254 10.63 22.02 -3.82
N LYS A 255 10.22 23.19 -4.29
CA LYS A 255 9.37 23.37 -5.45
C LYS A 255 10.26 23.67 -6.64
N GLU A 256 10.49 22.71 -7.52
CA GLU A 256 11.36 22.86 -8.69
C GLU A 256 10.61 23.53 -9.85
N ASP A 257 9.32 23.26 -10.00
CA ASP A 257 8.48 23.86 -11.02
C ASP A 257 7.48 24.85 -10.39
N LYS A 258 7.58 26.12 -10.79
CA LYS A 258 6.69 27.19 -10.32
C LYS A 258 5.22 27.01 -10.74
N ARG A 259 4.94 26.11 -11.68
CA ARG A 259 3.58 25.81 -12.18
C ARG A 259 2.73 25.05 -11.17
N ILE A 260 3.34 24.32 -10.22
CA ILE A 260 2.61 23.59 -9.19
C ILE A 260 1.99 24.57 -8.21
N LYS A 261 0.75 24.32 -7.84
CA LYS A 261 0.08 25.06 -6.75
C LYS A 261 0.51 24.51 -5.39
N ASP A 262 0.52 25.38 -4.38
CA ASP A 262 0.92 24.97 -3.03
C ASP A 262 -0.03 23.89 -2.47
N GLU A 263 -1.34 23.99 -2.73
CA GLU A 263 -2.32 22.96 -2.37
C GLU A 263 -2.03 21.59 -3.00
N GLU A 264 -1.52 21.57 -4.24
CA GLU A 264 -1.12 20.34 -4.93
C GLU A 264 0.14 19.75 -4.31
N LEU A 265 1.10 20.60 -3.97
CA LEU A 265 2.33 20.24 -3.28
C LEU A 265 2.04 19.66 -1.90
N ASP A 266 1.24 20.35 -1.08
CA ASP A 266 0.88 19.93 0.27
C ASP A 266 0.14 18.58 0.26
N SER A 267 -0.78 18.42 -0.69
CA SER A 267 -1.49 17.16 -0.85
C SER A 267 -0.58 16.01 -1.28
N TRP A 268 0.40 16.28 -2.16
CA TRP A 268 1.39 15.28 -2.54
C TRP A 268 2.29 14.91 -1.35
N VAL A 269 2.81 15.90 -0.62
CA VAL A 269 3.62 15.67 0.60
C VAL A 269 2.84 14.84 1.62
N GLY A 270 1.58 15.22 1.89
CA GLY A 270 0.70 14.48 2.79
C GLY A 270 0.38 13.04 2.35
N SER A 271 0.47 12.76 1.04
CA SER A 271 0.28 11.41 0.49
C SER A 271 1.50 10.51 0.65
N LEU A 272 2.70 11.09 0.85
CA LEU A 272 3.92 10.34 1.09
C LEU A 272 3.87 9.66 2.47
N ASN A 273 4.46 8.48 2.56
CA ASN A 273 4.52 7.75 3.84
C ASN A 273 5.68 8.25 4.72
N ILE A 274 5.83 9.56 4.85
CA ILE A 274 6.84 10.21 5.69
C ILE A 274 6.17 11.17 6.69
N LEU A 275 6.96 11.70 7.61
CA LEU A 275 6.52 12.71 8.57
C LEU A 275 7.17 14.06 8.21
N GLU A 276 6.37 15.12 8.18
CA GLU A 276 6.88 16.48 7.99
C GLU A 276 7.83 16.87 9.15
N GLU A 277 7.49 16.44 10.35
CA GLU A 277 8.34 16.53 11.53
C GLU A 277 8.59 15.13 12.10
N LEU A 278 9.80 14.64 11.94
CA LEU A 278 10.24 13.37 12.49
C LEU A 278 10.89 13.59 13.85
N ASN A 279 10.15 13.28 14.90
CA ASN A 279 10.60 13.32 16.28
C ASN A 279 11.12 11.95 16.71
N ILE A 280 12.41 11.87 17.05
CA ILE A 280 13.07 10.62 17.44
C ILE A 280 14.02 10.82 18.64
N LYS A 281 14.40 9.72 19.26
CA LYS A 281 15.42 9.65 20.31
C LYS A 281 16.34 8.46 20.05
N ILE A 282 17.57 8.49 20.50
CA ILE A 282 18.42 7.30 20.58
C ILE A 282 17.71 6.27 21.44
N GLY A 283 17.71 4.99 21.02
CA GLY A 283 16.94 3.92 21.62
C GLY A 283 15.50 3.78 21.09
N ALA A 284 15.01 4.73 20.27
CA ALA A 284 13.66 4.63 19.71
C ALA A 284 13.56 3.51 18.68
N ARG A 285 12.44 2.79 18.74
CA ARG A 285 12.09 1.79 17.71
C ARG A 285 11.50 2.47 16.51
N ILE A 286 12.00 2.04 15.35
CA ILE A 286 11.58 2.57 14.06
C ILE A 286 11.19 1.47 13.07
N ILE A 287 10.44 1.90 12.07
CA ILE A 287 10.14 1.11 10.88
C ILE A 287 10.57 1.90 9.65
N PHE A 288 11.21 1.21 8.71
CA PHE A 288 11.56 1.78 7.41
C PHE A 288 10.30 1.91 6.53
N CYS A 289 10.17 3.04 5.87
CA CYS A 289 9.01 3.37 5.05
C CYS A 289 9.23 3.18 3.54
N VAL A 290 10.46 2.84 3.13
CA VAL A 290 10.86 2.69 1.73
C VAL A 290 11.73 1.44 1.54
N ASN A 291 11.82 0.96 0.28
CA ASN A 291 12.75 -0.08 -0.11
C ASN A 291 14.05 0.55 -0.62
N ASN A 292 15.18 0.11 -0.11
CA ASN A 292 16.50 0.44 -0.63
C ASN A 292 17.33 -0.84 -0.76
N TRP A 293 17.43 -1.34 -1.98
CA TRP A 293 18.12 -2.60 -2.28
C TRP A 293 19.65 -2.50 -2.09
N ASP A 294 20.19 -1.32 -2.36
CA ASP A 294 21.63 -1.11 -2.27
C ASP A 294 22.11 -1.04 -0.81
N LYS A 295 21.27 -0.50 0.07
CA LYS A 295 21.55 -0.38 1.51
C LYS A 295 20.90 -1.49 2.36
N ASN A 296 20.25 -2.49 1.73
CA ASN A 296 19.66 -3.67 2.38
C ASN A 296 18.63 -3.36 3.48
N TYR A 297 17.76 -2.36 3.26
CA TYR A 297 16.57 -2.17 4.09
C TYR A 297 15.32 -2.04 3.23
N TYR A 298 14.21 -2.51 3.77
CA TYR A 298 12.95 -2.63 3.04
C TYR A 298 11.80 -2.04 3.84
N ASN A 299 10.76 -1.62 3.13
CA ASN A 299 9.54 -1.13 3.77
C ASN A 299 8.93 -2.20 4.69
N GLY A 300 8.77 -1.84 5.96
CA GLY A 300 8.33 -2.75 7.01
C GLY A 300 9.46 -3.36 7.84
N ASP A 301 10.71 -3.25 7.43
CA ASP A 301 11.85 -3.61 8.29
C ASP A 301 11.85 -2.73 9.53
N GLN A 302 12.24 -3.32 10.65
CA GLN A 302 12.28 -2.64 11.93
C GLN A 302 13.69 -2.65 12.53
N GLY A 303 13.94 -1.67 13.38
CA GLY A 303 15.19 -1.54 14.10
C GLY A 303 15.11 -0.54 15.22
N ILE A 304 16.22 -0.37 15.90
CA ILE A 304 16.40 0.58 17.02
C ILE A 304 17.44 1.61 16.60
N ILE A 305 17.20 2.87 16.88
CA ILE A 305 18.17 3.93 16.69
C ILE A 305 19.29 3.75 17.69
N GLU A 306 20.48 3.46 17.20
CA GLU A 306 21.69 3.30 18.00
C GLU A 306 22.34 4.64 18.28
N ASP A 307 22.44 5.51 17.26
CA ASP A 307 23.10 6.81 17.37
C ASP A 307 22.64 7.79 16.27
N ILE A 308 22.89 9.08 16.45
CA ILE A 308 22.68 10.14 15.47
C ILE A 308 24.01 10.84 15.24
N LEU A 309 24.59 10.66 14.07
CA LEU A 309 25.90 11.12 13.72
C LEU A 309 25.83 12.42 12.90
N TYR A 310 26.63 13.39 13.30
CA TYR A 310 26.74 14.66 12.59
C TYR A 310 28.14 14.74 11.99
N GLU A 311 28.24 14.63 10.67
CA GLU A 311 29.49 14.69 9.93
C GLU A 311 29.46 15.87 8.94
N GLU A 312 30.28 16.89 9.19
CA GLU A 312 30.37 18.11 8.39
C GLU A 312 28.98 18.71 8.10
N GLU A 313 28.48 18.58 6.86
CA GLU A 313 27.16 19.06 6.44
C GLU A 313 26.07 17.95 6.38
N LYS A 314 26.42 16.72 6.77
CA LYS A 314 25.54 15.56 6.66
C LYS A 314 25.15 15.01 8.03
N ILE A 315 23.93 14.53 8.08
CA ILE A 315 23.39 13.86 9.27
C ILE A 315 23.07 12.42 8.88
N TYR A 316 23.49 11.48 9.72
CA TYR A 316 23.23 10.06 9.58
C TYR A 316 22.53 9.53 10.83
N ILE A 317 21.64 8.56 10.65
CA ILE A 317 21.04 7.82 11.77
C ILE A 317 21.58 6.40 11.71
N SER A 318 22.32 5.99 12.75
CA SER A 318 22.76 4.60 12.92
C SER A 318 21.62 3.78 13.49
N ILE A 319 21.23 2.72 12.78
CA ILE A 319 20.11 1.85 13.15
C ILE A 319 20.59 0.40 13.18
N ILE A 320 20.27 -0.30 14.26
CA ILE A 320 20.42 -1.75 14.34
C ILE A 320 19.07 -2.38 14.01
N LYS A 321 18.98 -3.09 12.88
CA LYS A 321 17.78 -3.84 12.49
C LYS A 321 17.53 -5.01 13.45
N ASN A 322 16.30 -5.52 13.51
CA ASN A 322 15.96 -6.67 14.34
C ASN A 322 16.78 -7.93 14.03
N ASN A 323 17.31 -8.06 12.82
CA ASN A 323 18.20 -9.15 12.42
C ASN A 323 19.70 -8.91 12.79
N GLY A 324 20.00 -7.86 13.54
CA GLY A 324 21.36 -7.48 13.96
C GLY A 324 22.17 -6.71 12.92
N MET A 325 21.63 -6.47 11.72
CA MET A 325 22.33 -5.70 10.69
C MET A 325 22.34 -4.21 11.06
N LYS A 326 23.51 -3.60 11.00
CA LYS A 326 23.67 -2.16 11.21
C LYS A 326 23.51 -1.40 9.89
N ILE A 327 22.66 -0.38 9.90
CA ILE A 327 22.38 0.51 8.76
C ILE A 327 22.76 1.93 9.13
N LEU A 328 23.57 2.55 8.30
CA LEU A 328 23.81 4.00 8.35
C LEU A 328 22.83 4.68 7.40
N LEU A 329 21.76 5.25 7.96
CA LEU A 329 20.67 5.81 7.22
C LEU A 329 20.93 7.28 6.89
N GLU A 330 20.77 7.62 5.61
CA GLU A 330 20.78 9.01 5.10
C GLU A 330 19.34 9.48 4.84
N PRO A 331 19.12 10.81 4.80
CA PRO A 331 17.87 11.34 4.29
C PRO A 331 17.59 10.81 2.87
N TYR A 332 16.34 10.52 2.60
CA TYR A 332 15.87 10.07 1.30
C TYR A 332 15.06 11.17 0.61
N THR A 333 15.33 11.38 -0.68
CA THR A 333 14.59 12.38 -1.45
C THR A 333 13.51 11.71 -2.28
N PHE A 334 12.28 12.11 -2.05
CA PHE A 334 11.11 11.75 -2.85
C PHE A 334 10.92 12.79 -3.93
N PHE A 335 10.59 12.36 -5.14
CA PHE A 335 10.38 13.26 -6.27
C PHE A 335 8.92 13.21 -6.72
N MET A 336 8.36 14.38 -6.97
CA MET A 336 7.14 14.54 -7.73
C MET A 336 7.53 14.67 -9.20
N GLU A 337 7.28 13.62 -9.96
CA GLU A 337 7.77 13.48 -11.33
C GLU A 337 6.63 13.62 -12.33
N GLU A 338 6.92 14.24 -13.46
CA GLU A 338 6.10 14.28 -14.66
C GLU A 338 6.90 13.66 -15.81
N LEU A 339 6.32 12.67 -16.49
CA LEU A 339 6.93 12.11 -17.69
C LEU A 339 6.63 13.04 -18.87
N GLU A 340 7.69 13.51 -19.52
CA GLU A 340 7.60 14.34 -20.71
C GLU A 340 8.29 13.67 -21.90
N GLN A 341 7.63 13.67 -23.05
CA GLN A 341 8.23 13.15 -24.27
C GLN A 341 9.15 14.23 -24.89
N SER A 342 10.42 13.87 -25.10
CA SER A 342 11.40 14.69 -25.79
C SER A 342 11.85 13.95 -27.06
N GLY A 343 11.25 14.27 -28.19
CA GLY A 343 11.50 13.56 -29.44
C GLY A 343 10.98 12.09 -29.40
N LYS A 344 11.89 11.13 -29.50
CA LYS A 344 11.58 9.69 -29.37
C LYS A 344 11.80 9.15 -27.94
N ASP A 345 12.42 9.94 -27.07
CA ASP A 345 12.75 9.54 -25.72
C ASP A 345 11.81 10.20 -24.70
N PHE A 346 11.76 9.61 -23.50
CA PHE A 346 11.02 10.16 -22.39
C PHE A 346 12.00 10.79 -21.39
N VAL A 347 11.70 12.00 -20.98
CA VAL A 347 12.42 12.72 -19.92
C VAL A 347 11.54 12.80 -18.70
N VAL A 348 12.11 12.48 -17.55
CA VAL A 348 11.46 12.66 -16.26
C VAL A 348 11.72 14.08 -15.81
N ASN A 349 10.69 14.91 -15.73
CA ASN A 349 10.79 16.25 -15.16
C ASN A 349 10.43 16.19 -13.67
N ILE A 350 11.33 16.66 -12.83
CA ILE A 350 11.10 16.79 -11.39
C ILE A 350 10.32 18.08 -11.18
N LEU A 351 9.12 17.95 -10.66
CA LEU A 351 8.24 19.10 -10.37
C LEU A 351 8.45 19.64 -8.96
N ALA A 352 8.67 18.75 -8.01
CA ALA A 352 8.98 19.04 -6.61
C ALA A 352 9.78 17.92 -6.00
N SER A 353 10.44 18.19 -4.88
CA SER A 353 11.14 17.19 -4.10
C SER A 353 10.90 17.38 -2.60
N VAL A 354 10.93 16.28 -1.86
CA VAL A 354 10.88 16.26 -0.39
C VAL A 354 11.98 15.37 0.12
N THR A 355 12.81 15.90 1.00
CA THR A 355 13.90 15.15 1.64
C THR A 355 13.60 14.96 3.11
N GLN A 356 13.57 13.71 3.57
CA GLN A 356 13.36 13.33 4.96
C GLN A 356 13.98 11.94 5.21
N PHE A 357 14.29 11.61 6.46
CA PHE A 357 14.61 10.24 6.81
C PHE A 357 13.39 9.33 6.60
N PRO A 358 13.53 8.23 5.85
CA PRO A 358 12.41 7.38 5.46
C PRO A 358 12.04 6.37 6.56
N ILE A 359 11.87 6.87 7.78
CA ILE A 359 11.52 6.08 8.97
C ILE A 359 10.38 6.71 9.76
N LYS A 360 9.73 5.89 10.57
CA LYS A 360 8.71 6.28 11.57
C LYS A 360 8.91 5.51 12.85
N LEU A 361 8.34 5.99 13.94
CA LEU A 361 8.25 5.20 15.17
C LEU A 361 7.44 3.93 14.93
N ALA A 362 7.89 2.81 15.50
CA ALA A 362 7.35 1.47 15.26
C ALA A 362 6.69 0.82 16.49
N TYR A 363 6.41 1.57 17.54
CA TYR A 363 5.67 1.03 18.70
C TYR A 363 4.21 0.75 18.32
N ALA A 364 3.60 1.63 17.51
CA ALA A 364 2.29 1.41 16.95
C ALA A 364 2.21 1.92 15.49
N ILE A 365 1.40 1.24 14.66
CA ILE A 365 1.08 1.63 13.28
C ILE A 365 -0.40 1.39 13.00
N THR A 366 -0.98 2.10 12.02
CA THR A 366 -2.35 1.78 11.60
C THR A 366 -2.38 0.59 10.65
N ILE A 367 -3.49 -0.17 10.67
CA ILE A 367 -3.71 -1.31 9.80
C ILE A 367 -3.58 -0.89 8.32
N HIS A 368 -4.10 0.26 7.92
CA HIS A 368 -3.98 0.78 6.55
C HIS A 368 -2.51 1.00 6.13
N LYS A 369 -1.72 1.63 7.00
CA LYS A 369 -0.30 1.90 6.70
C LYS A 369 0.57 0.65 6.75
N SER A 370 0.10 -0.44 7.38
CA SER A 370 0.79 -1.74 7.41
C SER A 370 0.56 -2.58 6.16
N GLN A 371 -0.29 -2.13 5.22
CA GLN A 371 -0.54 -2.87 3.99
C GLN A 371 0.76 -3.08 3.21
N GLY A 372 0.95 -4.30 2.70
CA GLY A 372 2.23 -4.70 2.08
C GLY A 372 3.34 -5.12 3.06
N MET A 373 3.33 -4.65 4.31
CA MET A 373 4.38 -4.94 5.29
C MET A 373 4.30 -6.38 5.85
N SER A 374 5.43 -6.85 6.38
CA SER A 374 5.54 -8.08 7.18
C SER A 374 6.10 -7.71 8.55
N ILE A 375 5.46 -8.17 9.61
CA ILE A 375 5.80 -7.82 11.00
C ILE A 375 6.05 -9.10 11.77
N GLU A 376 7.21 -9.23 12.38
CA GLU A 376 7.63 -10.43 13.07
C GLU A 376 6.96 -10.58 14.43
N LYS A 377 7.04 -9.55 15.29
CA LYS A 377 6.39 -9.51 16.61
C LYS A 377 5.24 -8.50 16.56
N LEU A 378 4.02 -9.01 16.60
CA LEU A 378 2.81 -8.25 16.30
C LEU A 378 1.75 -8.39 17.37
N VAL A 379 1.21 -7.27 17.84
CA VAL A 379 -0.06 -7.22 18.56
C VAL A 379 -1.13 -6.61 17.67
N CYS A 380 -2.20 -7.34 17.38
CA CYS A 380 -3.38 -6.81 16.71
C CYS A 380 -4.36 -6.27 17.75
N ASP A 381 -4.51 -4.95 17.81
CA ASP A 381 -5.58 -4.30 18.57
C ASP A 381 -6.84 -4.29 17.71
N ILE A 382 -7.83 -5.09 18.11
CA ILE A 382 -9.04 -5.30 17.34
C ILE A 382 -10.21 -4.39 17.75
N ASP A 383 -10.01 -3.44 18.67
CA ASP A 383 -11.09 -2.61 19.20
C ASP A 383 -11.72 -1.64 18.20
N HIS A 384 -10.98 -1.22 17.20
CA HIS A 384 -11.39 -0.24 16.18
C HIS A 384 -11.31 -0.79 14.77
N ILE A 385 -11.72 -2.04 14.60
CA ILE A 385 -11.91 -2.66 13.28
C ILE A 385 -13.34 -2.39 12.84
N PHE A 386 -13.50 -1.70 11.71
CA PHE A 386 -14.81 -1.24 11.23
C PHE A 386 -15.03 -1.50 9.73
N GLU A 387 -13.96 -1.67 8.94
CA GLU A 387 -14.04 -1.87 7.49
C GLU A 387 -14.01 -3.35 7.10
N ASN A 388 -14.56 -3.64 5.92
CA ASN A 388 -14.46 -4.97 5.30
C ASN A 388 -12.98 -5.34 5.07
N GLY A 389 -12.62 -6.59 5.34
CA GLY A 389 -11.26 -7.09 5.17
C GLY A 389 -10.21 -6.58 6.16
N GLN A 390 -10.54 -5.59 7.00
CA GLN A 390 -9.56 -4.94 7.89
C GLN A 390 -8.97 -5.91 8.92
N LEU A 391 -9.79 -6.80 9.51
CA LEU A 391 -9.32 -7.84 10.43
C LEU A 391 -8.33 -8.78 9.72
N TYR A 392 -8.70 -9.26 8.54
CA TYR A 392 -7.82 -10.12 7.75
C TYR A 392 -6.49 -9.42 7.42
N VAL A 393 -6.54 -8.16 6.99
CA VAL A 393 -5.33 -7.39 6.69
C VAL A 393 -4.43 -7.29 7.93
N ALA A 394 -4.99 -6.98 9.11
CA ALA A 394 -4.24 -6.88 10.35
C ALA A 394 -3.53 -8.19 10.72
N LEU A 395 -4.28 -9.29 10.78
CA LEU A 395 -3.73 -10.61 11.16
C LEU A 395 -2.72 -11.14 10.14
N SER A 396 -2.94 -10.84 8.85
CA SER A 396 -2.06 -11.27 7.76
C SER A 396 -0.72 -10.53 7.69
N ARG A 397 -0.49 -9.52 8.56
CA ARG A 397 0.83 -8.87 8.68
C ARG A 397 1.82 -9.77 9.40
N ALA A 398 1.35 -10.64 10.29
CA ALA A 398 2.21 -11.55 11.05
C ALA A 398 2.93 -12.54 10.13
N THR A 399 4.22 -12.74 10.39
CA THR A 399 5.03 -13.76 9.73
C THR A 399 4.99 -15.10 10.45
N ASN A 400 4.80 -15.05 11.78
CA ASN A 400 4.80 -16.22 12.66
C ASN A 400 3.63 -16.13 13.64
N PRO A 401 2.77 -17.15 13.75
CA PRO A 401 1.66 -17.15 14.72
C PRO A 401 2.13 -17.14 16.18
N ASN A 402 3.31 -17.68 16.49
CA ASN A 402 3.82 -17.70 17.86
C ASN A 402 4.14 -16.31 18.44
N THR A 403 4.44 -15.37 17.54
CA THR A 403 4.73 -13.97 17.88
C THR A 403 3.58 -13.02 17.51
N LEU A 404 2.42 -13.57 17.16
CA LEU A 404 1.18 -12.83 16.99
C LEU A 404 0.39 -12.84 18.31
N LYS A 405 -0.04 -11.66 18.74
CA LYS A 405 -0.96 -11.47 19.88
C LYS A 405 -2.20 -10.70 19.43
N ILE A 406 -3.33 -10.96 20.08
CA ILE A 406 -4.59 -10.26 19.85
C ILE A 406 -5.00 -9.55 21.12
N TYR A 407 -5.23 -8.26 21.04
CA TYR A 407 -5.61 -7.42 22.17
C TYR A 407 -6.98 -6.77 21.94
N SER A 408 -7.80 -6.72 22.98
CA SER A 408 -9.04 -5.98 22.99
C SER A 408 -9.40 -5.55 24.42
N THR A 409 -9.89 -4.32 24.57
CA THR A 409 -10.46 -3.81 25.83
C THR A 409 -11.91 -4.24 26.03
N LYS A 410 -12.55 -4.83 25.03
CA LYS A 410 -13.96 -5.21 25.08
C LYS A 410 -14.21 -6.35 26.07
N LYS A 411 -15.08 -6.10 27.03
CA LYS A 411 -15.53 -7.08 28.04
C LYS A 411 -16.72 -7.94 27.55
N ILE A 412 -16.67 -8.39 26.31
CA ILE A 412 -17.68 -9.25 25.69
C ILE A 412 -17.07 -10.58 25.29
N ASN A 413 -17.91 -11.57 25.03
CA ASN A 413 -17.44 -12.87 24.55
C ASN A 413 -16.57 -12.66 23.29
N PHE A 414 -15.36 -13.23 23.32
CA PHE A 414 -14.37 -13.05 22.23
C PHE A 414 -14.92 -13.55 20.90
N GLY A 415 -15.51 -14.74 20.89
CA GLY A 415 -16.02 -15.35 19.67
C GLY A 415 -17.11 -14.52 19.01
N PHE A 416 -18.05 -14.02 19.81
CA PHE A 416 -19.09 -13.10 19.32
C PHE A 416 -18.50 -11.81 18.76
N TYR A 417 -17.55 -11.21 19.46
CA TYR A 417 -16.90 -9.98 19.01
C TYR A 417 -16.09 -10.20 17.74
N PHE A 418 -15.26 -11.26 17.72
CA PHE A 418 -14.41 -11.59 16.58
C PHE A 418 -15.24 -11.86 15.32
N ALA A 419 -16.35 -12.60 15.44
CA ALA A 419 -17.28 -12.84 14.35
C ALA A 419 -17.92 -11.54 13.82
N ASN A 420 -18.27 -10.60 14.70
CA ASN A 420 -18.88 -9.33 14.31
C ASN A 420 -17.93 -8.38 13.56
N ILE A 421 -16.63 -8.44 13.86
CA ILE A 421 -15.61 -7.63 13.17
C ILE A 421 -15.03 -8.30 11.93
N LEU A 422 -15.31 -9.60 11.74
CA LEU A 422 -14.98 -10.32 10.51
C LEU A 422 -15.99 -9.96 9.42
N LYS A 423 -15.77 -8.79 8.81
CA LYS A 423 -16.65 -8.25 7.78
C LYS A 423 -16.08 -8.51 6.39
N ILE A 424 -16.92 -9.07 5.52
CA ILE A 424 -16.59 -9.28 4.11
C ILE A 424 -17.75 -8.73 3.28
N ASP A 425 -17.43 -8.05 2.20
CA ASP A 425 -18.42 -7.54 1.27
C ASP A 425 -19.00 -8.67 0.41
N SER A 426 -20.33 -8.77 0.36
CA SER A 426 -21.04 -9.80 -0.42
C SER A 426 -20.73 -9.71 -1.92
N ASN A 427 -20.55 -8.51 -2.46
CA ASN A 427 -20.19 -8.32 -3.86
C ASN A 427 -18.81 -8.91 -4.19
N VAL A 428 -17.87 -8.85 -3.25
CA VAL A 428 -16.55 -9.48 -3.40
C VAL A 428 -16.68 -10.99 -3.44
N ILE A 429 -17.48 -11.57 -2.52
CA ILE A 429 -17.73 -13.02 -2.51
C ILE A 429 -18.35 -13.47 -3.84
N GLU A 430 -19.35 -12.75 -4.34
CA GLU A 430 -20.00 -13.05 -5.61
C GLU A 430 -19.01 -12.93 -6.79
N PHE A 431 -18.18 -11.89 -6.80
CA PHE A 431 -17.18 -11.69 -7.83
C PHE A 431 -16.25 -12.91 -7.93
N TYR A 432 -15.67 -13.35 -6.80
CA TYR A 432 -14.77 -14.51 -6.80
C TYR A 432 -15.48 -15.84 -7.11
N LYS A 433 -16.78 -15.99 -6.81
CA LYS A 433 -17.56 -17.17 -7.18
C LYS A 433 -17.90 -17.25 -8.67
N LYS A 434 -18.14 -16.09 -9.30
CA LYS A 434 -18.52 -16.00 -10.72
C LYS A 434 -17.34 -16.16 -11.68
N HIS A 435 -16.11 -15.94 -11.23
CA HIS A 435 -14.93 -15.93 -12.08
C HIS A 435 -14.05 -17.16 -11.83
N ASN A 436 -13.64 -17.81 -12.92
CA ASN A 436 -12.67 -18.91 -12.86
C ASN A 436 -11.25 -18.34 -12.75
N PHE A 437 -10.44 -18.90 -11.87
CA PHE A 437 -9.05 -18.56 -11.66
C PHE A 437 -8.14 -19.70 -12.07
N LEU A 438 -7.10 -19.37 -12.86
CA LEU A 438 -6.07 -20.30 -13.34
C LEU A 438 -5.00 -20.55 -12.28
#